data_1a9ba10b8bb1dcbc74335d5ed5511a70
#
_entry.id   1a9ba10b8bb1dcbc74335d5ed5511a70
#
_cell.length_a   1.000
_cell.length_b   1.000
_cell.length_c   1.000
_cell.angle_alpha   90.00
_cell.angle_beta   90.00
_cell.angle_gamma   90.00
#
_symmetry.space_group_name_H-M   'P 1'
#
loop_
_entity.id
_entity.type
_entity.pdbx_description
1 polymer ?
#
loop_
_entity_poly.entity_id
_entity_poly.type
_entity_poly.pdbx_seq_one_letter_code
_entity_poly.pdbx_strand_id
1 'polypeptide(L)'
;MSKIVKKTEIELKNIIEQAVKKAVSNGALPETEMPQFNIEKPANKDNGDYSTNVAMAGARAFKKAPRMIAEAIVSCIDLDGTAFERVEIAGPGFMNFFLSQQFYSNVLKDVFSCGKDYGKSDYGQGKRVLVEFVSANPTGPMHIGNARGGAIGDCLASVVDWAGFSVNREFYVNDAGNQIEKFATSLEVRYLQHYDPSIELPEDAYHGQDIVEHAENFIKEYGDKYVNADSKERRKALVDFALPKNIAGLERDLGRYRITYDKWFRESTLHNDGSVQRVIDALKEKGVTYEQDGALWFKASEYGNDKDIVLVRANGLPTYIVPDIAYHYNKLVTRGYDKAIDVLGADHHGYVPRMKAALTALGLDASRLDCVIMQMVRLVREGETIKLSKRSGKAITLNTLIDEVPLDAARFFFNLREPNSHFDFDLELAAKQSSENPVYYVQYAHARICSIIKKAQEQGVELKTPSDDELALLNSKEEKDLIRHLSLLTDEIVSAAKSYDPAKITHYVIELATLFHKFYNAQRVMLDDNEGLMQARLFLCKAVKDTIYNILTMLKITAPEVM
;
A
#
# COMPACT_ATOMS: atom_id res chain seq x y z
N MET A 1 7.56 13.85 4.74
CA MET A 1 9.02 13.95 4.93
C MET A 1 9.32 13.88 6.42
N SER A 2 10.32 13.09 6.82
CA SER A 2 10.79 13.04 8.21
C SER A 2 11.03 14.46 8.73
N LYS A 3 10.62 14.74 9.97
CA LYS A 3 10.79 16.08 10.57
C LYS A 3 12.27 16.49 10.56
N ILE A 4 13.17 15.54 10.84
CA ILE A 4 14.62 15.76 10.85
C ILE A 4 15.14 16.01 9.44
N VAL A 5 14.81 15.17 8.47
CA VAL A 5 15.25 15.35 7.07
C VAL A 5 14.76 16.69 6.52
N LYS A 6 13.47 17.02 6.74
CA LYS A 6 12.90 18.31 6.31
C LYS A 6 13.60 19.51 6.96
N LYS A 7 13.88 19.41 8.27
CA LYS A 7 14.62 20.45 9.00
C LYS A 7 16.03 20.60 8.43
N THR A 8 16.73 19.51 8.16
CA THR A 8 18.08 19.51 7.59
C THR A 8 18.11 20.11 6.17
N GLU A 9 17.12 19.81 5.32
CA GLU A 9 17.03 20.41 3.97
C GLU A 9 16.74 21.91 4.02
N ILE A 10 15.86 22.35 4.92
CA ILE A 10 15.60 23.79 5.16
C ILE A 10 16.85 24.48 5.69
N GLU A 11 17.55 23.87 6.65
CA GLU A 11 18.80 24.39 7.21
C GLU A 11 19.85 24.53 6.12
N LEU A 12 20.05 23.51 5.27
CA LEU A 12 20.99 23.57 4.15
C LEU A 12 20.66 24.71 3.18
N LYS A 13 19.39 24.87 2.83
CA LYS A 13 18.95 25.96 1.97
C LYS A 13 19.29 27.32 2.57
N ASN A 14 19.04 27.50 3.87
CA ASN A 14 19.35 28.75 4.59
C ASN A 14 20.87 29.01 4.64
N ILE A 15 21.70 27.99 4.90
CA ILE A 15 23.16 28.08 4.89
C ILE A 15 23.65 28.59 3.53
N ILE A 16 23.17 27.99 2.44
CA ILE A 16 23.54 28.36 1.07
C ILE A 16 23.13 29.81 0.78
N GLU A 17 21.88 30.20 1.10
CA GLU A 17 21.36 31.52 0.85
C GLU A 17 22.13 32.61 1.65
N GLN A 18 22.46 32.30 2.91
CA GLN A 18 23.27 33.22 3.75
C GLN A 18 24.69 33.33 3.22
N ALA A 19 25.32 32.24 2.81
CA ALA A 19 26.66 32.23 2.25
C ALA A 19 26.73 33.04 0.93
N VAL A 20 25.74 32.94 0.05
CA VAL A 20 25.64 33.76 -1.16
C VAL A 20 25.52 35.23 -0.82
N LYS A 21 24.63 35.60 0.11
CA LYS A 21 24.47 36.99 0.56
C LYS A 21 25.78 37.56 1.15
N LYS A 22 26.51 36.77 1.94
CA LYS A 22 27.79 37.14 2.52
C LYS A 22 28.87 37.28 1.45
N ALA A 23 28.91 36.42 0.44
CA ALA A 23 29.83 36.52 -0.70
C ALA A 23 29.57 37.79 -1.55
N VAL A 24 28.31 38.18 -1.70
CA VAL A 24 27.95 39.46 -2.35
C VAL A 24 28.36 40.64 -1.50
N SER A 25 28.06 40.68 -0.20
CA SER A 25 28.40 41.76 0.70
C SER A 25 29.92 41.99 0.83
N ASN A 26 30.69 40.90 0.73
CA ASN A 26 32.17 40.94 0.75
C ASN A 26 32.79 41.31 -0.61
N GLY A 27 31.97 41.58 -1.65
CA GLY A 27 32.43 41.88 -2.99
C GLY A 27 32.99 40.67 -3.78
N ALA A 28 32.93 39.45 -3.25
CA ALA A 28 33.38 38.25 -3.93
C ALA A 28 32.46 37.86 -5.09
N LEU A 29 31.17 38.17 -4.98
CA LEU A 29 30.17 38.03 -6.02
C LEU A 29 29.48 39.37 -6.29
N PRO A 30 29.07 39.65 -7.56
CA PRO A 30 28.34 40.89 -7.87
C PRO A 30 26.92 40.84 -7.27
N GLU A 31 26.38 41.99 -6.93
CA GLU A 31 24.98 42.13 -6.47
C GLU A 31 24.02 41.75 -7.60
N THR A 32 23.17 40.80 -7.34
CA THR A 32 22.15 40.33 -8.26
C THR A 32 21.04 39.59 -7.52
N GLU A 33 19.94 39.32 -8.20
CA GLU A 33 18.88 38.46 -7.65
C GLU A 33 19.41 37.05 -7.36
N MET A 34 18.95 36.49 -6.24
CA MET A 34 19.32 35.12 -5.84
C MET A 34 18.92 34.11 -6.93
N PRO A 35 19.86 33.34 -7.48
CA PRO A 35 19.53 32.31 -8.46
C PRO A 35 18.64 31.22 -7.84
N GLN A 36 17.69 30.73 -8.62
CA GLN A 36 16.96 29.51 -8.23
C GLN A 36 17.91 28.32 -8.34
N PHE A 37 17.97 27.50 -7.30
CA PHE A 37 18.83 26.33 -7.24
C PHE A 37 18.12 25.12 -6.64
N ASN A 38 18.64 23.94 -6.93
CA ASN A 38 18.17 22.68 -6.39
C ASN A 38 19.12 22.14 -5.33
N ILE A 39 18.54 21.41 -4.38
CA ILE A 39 19.25 20.54 -3.44
C ILE A 39 18.84 19.10 -3.78
N GLU A 40 19.80 18.24 -4.01
CA GLU A 40 19.60 16.86 -4.43
C GLU A 40 20.38 15.92 -3.51
N LYS A 41 19.94 14.67 -3.42
CA LYS A 41 20.67 13.58 -2.75
C LYS A 41 21.46 12.83 -3.81
N PRO A 42 22.81 12.88 -3.82
CA PRO A 42 23.61 12.20 -4.82
C PRO A 42 23.40 10.68 -4.81
N ALA A 43 23.31 10.07 -5.99
CA ALA A 43 23.23 8.61 -6.11
C ALA A 43 24.54 7.93 -5.66
N ASN A 44 25.71 8.55 -5.95
CA ASN A 44 26.99 8.10 -5.43
C ASN A 44 27.27 8.78 -4.08
N LYS A 45 27.39 7.99 -3.03
CA LYS A 45 27.68 8.45 -1.65
C LYS A 45 29.02 9.16 -1.49
N ASP A 46 29.97 8.91 -2.37
CA ASP A 46 31.26 9.63 -2.36
C ASP A 46 31.09 11.13 -2.67
N ASN A 47 29.97 11.49 -3.29
CA ASN A 47 29.58 12.89 -3.55
C ASN A 47 28.81 13.54 -2.40
N GLY A 48 28.90 13.00 -1.18
CA GLY A 48 28.24 13.52 0.00
C GLY A 48 26.79 13.06 0.16
N ASP A 49 26.12 13.66 1.14
CA ASP A 49 24.74 13.36 1.50
C ASP A 49 23.74 14.25 0.77
N TYR A 50 24.16 15.49 0.50
CA TYR A 50 23.40 16.48 -0.27
C TYR A 50 24.33 17.19 -1.26
N SER A 51 23.79 17.58 -2.41
CA SER A 51 24.49 18.35 -3.42
C SER A 51 23.62 19.51 -3.90
N THR A 52 24.26 20.63 -4.26
CA THR A 52 23.54 21.77 -4.86
C THR A 52 24.23 22.25 -6.12
N ASN A 53 23.42 22.73 -7.05
CA ASN A 53 23.85 23.32 -8.31
C ASN A 53 23.87 24.87 -8.27
N VAL A 54 23.81 25.51 -7.09
CA VAL A 54 23.64 26.94 -6.94
C VAL A 54 24.69 27.76 -7.72
N ALA A 55 25.95 27.29 -7.75
CA ALA A 55 27.03 27.97 -8.48
C ALA A 55 26.84 27.90 -10.00
N MET A 56 26.36 26.76 -10.51
CA MET A 56 26.06 26.61 -11.94
C MET A 56 24.81 27.42 -12.33
N ALA A 57 23.75 27.36 -11.53
CA ALA A 57 22.53 28.13 -11.74
C ALA A 57 22.81 29.63 -11.72
N GLY A 58 23.74 30.08 -10.85
CA GLY A 58 24.15 31.49 -10.70
C GLY A 58 25.16 32.00 -11.74
N ALA A 59 25.74 31.14 -12.60
CA ALA A 59 26.83 31.52 -13.50
C ALA A 59 26.51 32.74 -14.38
N ARG A 60 25.32 32.78 -14.96
CA ARG A 60 24.86 33.90 -15.81
C ARG A 60 24.62 35.18 -14.99
N ALA A 61 24.01 35.05 -13.80
CA ALA A 61 23.68 36.17 -12.94
C ALA A 61 24.95 36.82 -12.35
N PHE A 62 25.85 36.01 -11.82
CA PHE A 62 27.11 36.49 -11.23
C PHE A 62 28.22 36.73 -12.26
N LYS A 63 28.00 36.41 -13.54
CA LYS A 63 28.98 36.62 -14.64
C LYS A 63 30.38 36.06 -14.34
N LYS A 64 30.45 34.92 -13.66
CA LYS A 64 31.67 34.20 -13.28
C LYS A 64 31.57 32.72 -13.63
N ALA A 65 32.70 32.04 -13.74
CA ALA A 65 32.74 30.61 -13.91
C ALA A 65 32.12 29.92 -12.68
N PRO A 66 31.32 28.85 -12.85
CA PRO A 66 30.63 28.19 -11.73
C PRO A 66 31.55 27.75 -10.60
N ARG A 67 32.77 27.26 -10.92
CA ARG A 67 33.74 26.85 -9.92
C ARG A 67 34.21 28.03 -9.05
N MET A 68 34.44 29.20 -9.64
CA MET A 68 34.80 30.41 -8.91
C MET A 68 33.65 30.90 -8.03
N ILE A 69 32.41 30.74 -8.47
CA ILE A 69 31.22 31.05 -7.67
C ILE A 69 31.13 30.08 -6.49
N ALA A 70 31.33 28.78 -6.70
CA ALA A 70 31.33 27.78 -5.64
C ALA A 70 32.43 28.08 -4.60
N GLU A 71 33.65 28.44 -5.01
CA GLU A 71 34.74 28.79 -4.13
C GLU A 71 34.41 30.06 -3.30
N ALA A 72 33.80 31.09 -3.91
CA ALA A 72 33.36 32.28 -3.21
C ALA A 72 32.25 32.01 -2.19
N ILE A 73 31.29 31.11 -2.52
CA ILE A 73 30.21 30.72 -1.60
C ILE A 73 30.78 29.90 -0.45
N VAL A 74 31.58 28.85 -0.74
CA VAL A 74 32.17 27.97 0.27
C VAL A 74 33.02 28.73 1.27
N SER A 75 33.78 29.74 0.86
CA SER A 75 34.56 30.59 1.77
C SER A 75 33.71 31.40 2.76
N CYS A 76 32.41 31.53 2.51
CA CYS A 76 31.46 32.24 3.36
C CYS A 76 30.54 31.32 4.17
N ILE A 77 30.63 30.00 3.95
CA ILE A 77 29.81 28.99 4.68
C ILE A 77 30.33 28.89 6.11
N ASP A 78 29.38 28.82 7.04
CA ASP A 78 29.58 28.47 8.43
C ASP A 78 28.73 27.24 8.73
N LEU A 79 29.36 26.16 9.17
CA LEU A 79 28.72 24.89 9.49
C LEU A 79 28.67 24.59 10.99
N ASP A 80 29.21 25.47 11.84
CA ASP A 80 29.25 25.23 13.28
C ASP A 80 27.84 25.10 13.87
N GLY A 81 27.60 24.03 14.61
CA GLY A 81 26.31 23.76 15.24
C GLY A 81 25.19 23.32 14.27
N THR A 82 25.53 23.04 13.01
CA THR A 82 24.56 22.59 11.99
C THR A 82 24.56 21.07 11.80
N ALA A 83 23.62 20.58 11.01
CA ALA A 83 23.55 19.17 10.61
C ALA A 83 24.67 18.76 9.63
N PHE A 84 25.61 19.64 9.29
CA PHE A 84 26.66 19.39 8.30
C PHE A 84 28.05 19.58 8.91
N GLU A 85 29.01 18.71 8.53
CA GLU A 85 30.37 18.76 9.03
C GLU A 85 31.36 19.39 8.02
N ARG A 86 31.10 19.26 6.71
CA ARG A 86 31.97 19.78 5.66
C ARG A 86 31.24 19.96 4.34
N VAL A 87 31.83 20.78 3.48
CA VAL A 87 31.38 20.98 2.10
C VAL A 87 32.59 20.84 1.15
N GLU A 88 32.38 20.16 0.02
CA GLU A 88 33.40 19.94 -1.01
C GLU A 88 32.90 20.43 -2.36
N ILE A 89 33.80 21.00 -3.16
CA ILE A 89 33.49 21.46 -4.53
C ILE A 89 33.85 20.34 -5.50
N ALA A 90 32.86 19.87 -6.28
CA ALA A 90 33.04 18.79 -7.26
C ALA A 90 32.74 19.27 -8.68
N GLY A 91 33.48 18.69 -9.65
CA GLY A 91 33.28 18.95 -11.07
C GLY A 91 33.27 20.45 -11.44
N PRO A 92 32.26 20.89 -12.24
CA PRO A 92 32.21 22.28 -12.74
C PRO A 92 31.74 23.29 -11.68
N GLY A 93 31.38 22.88 -10.46
CA GLY A 93 30.90 23.75 -9.40
C GLY A 93 29.73 23.22 -8.59
N PHE A 94 29.52 21.89 -8.55
CA PHE A 94 28.67 21.31 -7.56
C PHE A 94 29.25 21.49 -6.17
N MET A 95 28.39 21.73 -5.19
CA MET A 95 28.80 21.80 -3.79
C MET A 95 28.15 20.63 -3.06
N ASN A 96 28.98 19.73 -2.55
CA ASN A 96 28.60 18.48 -1.89
C ASN A 96 28.74 18.65 -0.38
N PHE A 97 27.66 18.42 0.35
CA PHE A 97 27.58 18.55 1.79
C PHE A 97 27.54 17.19 2.46
N PHE A 98 28.28 17.06 3.56
CA PHE A 98 28.35 15.84 4.35
C PHE A 98 27.72 16.06 5.71
N LEU A 99 26.90 15.10 6.16
CA LEU A 99 26.17 15.18 7.42
C LEU A 99 27.11 15.06 8.62
N SER A 100 26.88 15.89 9.62
CA SER A 100 27.61 15.88 10.89
C SER A 100 27.12 14.77 11.82
N GLN A 101 27.92 14.45 12.85
CA GLN A 101 27.55 13.51 13.88
C GLN A 101 26.25 13.90 14.60
N GLN A 102 25.98 15.20 14.73
CA GLN A 102 24.74 15.74 15.29
C GLN A 102 23.49 15.25 14.54
N PHE A 103 23.53 15.14 13.21
CA PHE A 103 22.42 14.60 12.43
C PHE A 103 22.12 13.15 12.83
N TYR A 104 23.13 12.30 12.89
CA TYR A 104 22.95 10.89 13.23
C TYR A 104 22.40 10.70 14.66
N SER A 105 22.92 11.46 15.62
CA SER A 105 22.39 11.49 16.98
C SER A 105 20.93 11.91 17.05
N ASN A 106 20.55 12.95 16.29
CA ASN A 106 19.18 13.45 16.24
C ASN A 106 18.21 12.42 15.62
N VAL A 107 18.63 11.67 14.59
CA VAL A 107 17.83 10.59 14.01
C VAL A 107 17.49 9.53 15.05
N LEU A 108 18.47 9.05 15.81
CA LEU A 108 18.25 8.05 16.86
C LEU A 108 17.31 8.58 17.95
N LYS A 109 17.48 9.81 18.39
CA LYS A 109 16.57 10.46 19.36
C LYS A 109 15.14 10.56 18.82
N ASP A 110 14.96 10.86 17.53
CA ASP A 110 13.65 10.93 16.89
C ASP A 110 12.96 9.56 16.86
N VAL A 111 13.71 8.49 16.49
CA VAL A 111 13.19 7.12 16.52
C VAL A 111 12.64 6.79 17.90
N PHE A 112 13.38 7.11 18.95
CA PHE A 112 12.96 6.82 20.32
C PHE A 112 11.80 7.70 20.80
N SER A 113 11.82 8.99 20.48
CA SER A 113 10.75 9.91 20.89
C SER A 113 9.42 9.58 20.23
N CYS A 114 9.44 9.13 18.98
CA CYS A 114 8.25 8.71 18.24
C CYS A 114 7.81 7.27 18.58
N GLY A 115 8.76 6.39 18.95
CA GLY A 115 8.48 5.00 19.32
C GLY A 115 7.66 4.26 18.27
N LYS A 116 6.48 3.73 18.66
CA LYS A 116 5.56 3.01 17.76
C LYS A 116 4.97 3.87 16.63
N ASP A 117 5.10 5.19 16.71
CA ASP A 117 4.62 6.12 15.70
C ASP A 117 5.75 6.62 14.78
N TYR A 118 6.99 6.10 14.95
CA TYR A 118 8.09 6.43 14.08
C TYR A 118 7.83 5.97 12.65
N GLY A 119 7.93 6.90 11.71
CA GLY A 119 7.57 6.74 10.30
C GLY A 119 6.27 7.42 9.91
N LYS A 120 5.35 7.69 10.84
CA LYS A 120 4.11 8.41 10.56
C LYS A 120 4.37 9.86 10.15
N SER A 121 3.48 10.38 9.31
CA SER A 121 3.51 11.78 8.86
C SER A 121 2.13 12.41 8.87
N ASP A 122 2.08 13.72 8.69
CA ASP A 122 0.88 14.52 8.52
C ASP A 122 0.60 14.89 7.05
N TYR A 123 1.24 14.20 6.10
CA TYR A 123 1.12 14.49 4.67
C TYR A 123 -0.35 14.50 4.21
N GLY A 124 -1.15 13.56 4.67
CA GLY A 124 -2.57 13.41 4.34
C GLY A 124 -3.48 14.45 5.00
N GLN A 125 -2.99 15.19 6.00
CA GLN A 125 -3.76 16.22 6.74
C GLN A 125 -5.11 15.73 7.27
N GLY A 126 -5.23 14.44 7.59
CA GLY A 126 -6.47 13.85 8.07
C GLY A 126 -7.58 13.73 7.02
N LYS A 127 -7.31 13.98 5.73
CA LYS A 127 -8.29 13.81 4.66
C LYS A 127 -8.82 12.37 4.65
N ARG A 128 -10.13 12.24 4.45
CA ARG A 128 -10.83 10.96 4.49
C ARG A 128 -10.67 10.20 3.18
N VAL A 129 -10.07 9.01 3.25
CA VAL A 129 -9.83 8.14 2.10
C VAL A 129 -10.55 6.81 2.31
N LEU A 130 -11.29 6.37 1.31
CA LEU A 130 -11.84 5.03 1.26
C LEU A 130 -10.95 4.16 0.38
N VAL A 131 -10.54 3.00 0.88
CA VAL A 131 -9.82 1.98 0.12
C VAL A 131 -10.70 0.76 -0.02
N GLU A 132 -11.14 0.48 -1.24
CA GLU A 132 -11.89 -0.71 -1.59
C GLU A 132 -10.96 -1.77 -2.20
N PHE A 133 -11.07 -3.00 -1.72
CA PHE A 133 -10.24 -4.09 -2.23
C PHE A 133 -10.87 -5.45 -1.99
N VAL A 134 -10.47 -6.45 -2.77
CA VAL A 134 -11.01 -7.80 -2.90
C VAL A 134 -12.39 -7.78 -3.56
N SER A 135 -13.43 -7.32 -2.88
CA SER A 135 -14.82 -7.20 -3.37
C SER A 135 -15.27 -8.41 -4.22
N ALA A 136 -14.94 -9.61 -3.72
CA ALA A 136 -15.24 -10.86 -4.42
C ALA A 136 -16.74 -11.19 -4.37
N ASN A 137 -17.27 -11.75 -5.46
CA ASN A 137 -18.66 -12.20 -5.50
C ASN A 137 -18.92 -13.26 -4.42
N PRO A 138 -20.00 -13.13 -3.62
CA PRO A 138 -20.32 -14.05 -2.53
C PRO A 138 -20.97 -15.35 -3.06
N THR A 139 -20.44 -15.88 -4.16
CA THR A 139 -20.97 -17.06 -4.87
C THR A 139 -20.02 -18.26 -4.84
N GLY A 140 -18.99 -18.21 -3.98
CA GLY A 140 -18.02 -19.27 -3.79
C GLY A 140 -16.76 -18.81 -3.05
N PRO A 141 -15.78 -19.70 -2.83
CA PRO A 141 -14.54 -19.39 -2.12
C PRO A 141 -13.65 -18.44 -2.91
N MET A 142 -12.87 -17.62 -2.19
CA MET A 142 -11.90 -16.71 -2.78
C MET A 142 -10.72 -17.47 -3.39
N HIS A 143 -10.28 -17.02 -4.57
CA HIS A 143 -9.13 -17.58 -5.28
C HIS A 143 -7.84 -16.76 -5.02
N ILE A 144 -6.70 -17.25 -5.53
CA ILE A 144 -5.37 -16.67 -5.32
C ILE A 144 -5.27 -15.19 -5.75
N GLY A 145 -6.00 -14.76 -6.79
CA GLY A 145 -6.06 -13.35 -7.20
C GLY A 145 -6.67 -12.46 -6.12
N ASN A 146 -7.69 -12.95 -5.40
CA ASN A 146 -8.27 -12.25 -4.26
C ASN A 146 -7.28 -12.18 -3.09
N ALA A 147 -6.45 -13.21 -2.88
CA ALA A 147 -5.40 -13.20 -1.88
C ALA A 147 -4.37 -12.08 -2.15
N ARG A 148 -3.91 -11.93 -3.41
CA ARG A 148 -3.01 -10.83 -3.80
C ARG A 148 -3.67 -9.47 -3.59
N GLY A 149 -4.90 -9.31 -4.09
CA GLY A 149 -5.66 -8.07 -3.93
C GLY A 149 -5.90 -7.70 -2.47
N GLY A 150 -6.14 -8.70 -1.63
CA GLY A 150 -6.29 -8.53 -0.20
C GLY A 150 -5.01 -8.04 0.48
N ALA A 151 -3.87 -8.68 0.20
CA ALA A 151 -2.59 -8.27 0.77
C ALA A 151 -2.19 -6.85 0.33
N ILE A 152 -2.29 -6.55 -0.98
CA ILE A 152 -1.96 -5.22 -1.52
C ILE A 152 -2.91 -4.16 -0.97
N GLY A 153 -4.23 -4.39 -1.00
CA GLY A 153 -5.22 -3.42 -0.57
C GLY A 153 -5.11 -3.08 0.92
N ASP A 154 -4.95 -4.09 1.78
CA ASP A 154 -4.83 -3.89 3.23
C ASP A 154 -3.50 -3.20 3.60
N CYS A 155 -2.38 -3.59 2.95
CA CYS A 155 -1.09 -2.90 3.15
C CYS A 155 -1.13 -1.47 2.63
N LEU A 156 -1.73 -1.23 1.45
CA LEU A 156 -1.92 0.11 0.91
C LEU A 156 -2.74 0.98 1.86
N ALA A 157 -3.86 0.46 2.39
CA ALA A 157 -4.68 1.17 3.36
C ALA A 157 -3.86 1.56 4.60
N SER A 158 -3.00 0.66 5.10
CA SER A 158 -2.10 0.95 6.22
C SER A 158 -1.05 2.01 5.88
N VAL A 159 -0.44 1.94 4.70
CA VAL A 159 0.55 2.93 4.23
C VAL A 159 -0.08 4.32 4.08
N VAL A 160 -1.29 4.41 3.53
CA VAL A 160 -2.05 5.67 3.39
C VAL A 160 -2.41 6.24 4.77
N ASP A 161 -2.81 5.39 5.72
CA ASP A 161 -3.07 5.80 7.11
C ASP A 161 -1.80 6.35 7.78
N TRP A 162 -0.66 5.66 7.65
CA TRP A 162 0.62 6.13 8.17
C TRP A 162 1.13 7.41 7.52
N ALA A 163 0.72 7.67 6.27
CA ALA A 163 0.96 8.96 5.61
C ALA A 163 0.08 10.11 6.13
N GLY A 164 -0.83 9.86 7.09
CA GLY A 164 -1.63 10.88 7.78
C GLY A 164 -3.01 11.12 7.18
N PHE A 165 -3.54 10.19 6.40
CA PHE A 165 -4.94 10.19 5.98
C PHE A 165 -5.82 9.46 6.98
N SER A 166 -7.12 9.79 7.02
CA SER A 166 -8.14 9.02 7.74
C SER A 166 -8.72 7.95 6.81
N VAL A 167 -8.27 6.71 6.98
CA VAL A 167 -8.57 5.61 6.04
C VAL A 167 -9.74 4.76 6.52
N ASN A 168 -10.67 4.47 5.61
CA ASN A 168 -11.67 3.43 5.76
C ASN A 168 -11.43 2.30 4.74
N ARG A 169 -11.46 1.06 5.22
CA ARG A 169 -11.38 -0.17 4.42
C ARG A 169 -12.78 -0.66 4.11
N GLU A 170 -13.09 -0.88 2.84
CA GLU A 170 -14.42 -1.31 2.43
C GLU A 170 -14.37 -2.54 1.54
N PHE A 171 -15.29 -3.47 1.79
CA PHE A 171 -15.59 -4.59 0.92
C PHE A 171 -16.96 -4.35 0.28
N TYR A 172 -17.01 -4.32 -1.04
CA TYR A 172 -18.28 -4.26 -1.79
C TYR A 172 -18.84 -5.65 -1.96
N VAL A 173 -20.04 -5.87 -1.44
CA VAL A 173 -20.78 -7.13 -1.55
C VAL A 173 -21.73 -7.04 -2.73
N ASN A 174 -21.43 -7.75 -3.80
CA ASN A 174 -22.33 -7.88 -4.95
C ASN A 174 -23.45 -8.89 -4.61
N ASP A 175 -24.46 -8.40 -3.87
CA ASP A 175 -25.63 -9.18 -3.43
C ASP A 175 -26.88 -8.90 -4.27
N ALA A 176 -26.71 -8.39 -5.49
CA ALA A 176 -27.76 -8.10 -6.46
C ALA A 176 -27.33 -8.47 -7.90
N GLY A 177 -28.25 -8.36 -8.84
CA GLY A 177 -27.96 -8.49 -10.27
C GLY A 177 -27.69 -9.93 -10.74
N ASN A 178 -27.07 -10.05 -11.93
CA ASN A 178 -26.99 -11.29 -12.70
C ASN A 178 -26.23 -12.43 -11.99
N GLN A 179 -25.25 -12.11 -11.16
CA GLN A 179 -24.47 -13.14 -10.42
C GLN A 179 -25.33 -13.83 -9.38
N ILE A 180 -26.20 -13.08 -8.70
CA ILE A 180 -27.14 -13.61 -7.72
C ILE A 180 -28.24 -14.43 -8.40
N GLU A 181 -28.71 -14.02 -9.59
CA GLU A 181 -29.67 -14.81 -10.37
C GLU A 181 -29.08 -16.18 -10.80
N LYS A 182 -27.82 -16.21 -11.22
CA LYS A 182 -27.10 -17.46 -11.53
C LYS A 182 -26.91 -18.32 -10.28
N PHE A 183 -26.57 -17.70 -9.15
CA PHE A 183 -26.44 -18.38 -7.87
C PHE A 183 -27.79 -19.00 -7.45
N ALA A 184 -28.88 -18.23 -7.54
CA ALA A 184 -30.23 -18.69 -7.26
C ALA A 184 -30.64 -19.87 -8.13
N THR A 185 -30.35 -19.80 -9.44
CA THR A 185 -30.63 -20.89 -10.38
C THR A 185 -29.84 -22.16 -10.03
N SER A 186 -28.57 -22.01 -9.68
CA SER A 186 -27.70 -23.12 -9.31
C SER A 186 -28.18 -23.82 -8.05
N LEU A 187 -28.57 -23.06 -7.02
CA LEU A 187 -29.14 -23.59 -5.78
C LEU A 187 -30.49 -24.29 -6.04
N GLU A 188 -31.36 -23.66 -6.84
CA GLU A 188 -32.66 -24.20 -7.18
C GLU A 188 -32.56 -25.57 -7.86
N VAL A 189 -31.69 -25.67 -8.86
CA VAL A 189 -31.48 -26.91 -9.58
C VAL A 189 -30.92 -27.98 -8.66
N ARG A 190 -29.91 -27.68 -7.81
CA ARG A 190 -29.34 -28.66 -6.86
C ARG A 190 -30.36 -29.09 -5.81
N TYR A 191 -31.21 -28.17 -5.34
CA TYR A 191 -32.31 -28.51 -4.43
C TYR A 191 -33.33 -29.49 -5.09
N LEU A 192 -33.76 -29.16 -6.32
CA LEU A 192 -34.74 -30.00 -7.05
C LEU A 192 -34.15 -31.34 -7.49
N GLN A 193 -32.88 -31.43 -7.86
CA GLN A 193 -32.20 -32.69 -8.23
C GLN A 193 -32.21 -33.72 -7.11
N HIS A 194 -32.34 -33.30 -5.85
CA HIS A 194 -32.50 -34.22 -4.72
C HIS A 194 -33.82 -35.03 -4.82
N TYR A 195 -34.87 -34.42 -5.37
CA TYR A 195 -36.20 -35.03 -5.49
C TYR A 195 -36.46 -35.61 -6.90
N ASP A 196 -35.85 -35.02 -7.92
CA ASP A 196 -35.92 -35.45 -9.31
C ASP A 196 -34.54 -35.38 -9.98
N PRO A 197 -33.77 -36.48 -9.99
CA PRO A 197 -32.42 -36.54 -10.57
C PRO A 197 -32.38 -36.30 -12.09
N SER A 198 -33.51 -36.23 -12.78
CA SER A 198 -33.57 -35.98 -14.22
C SER A 198 -33.35 -34.47 -14.58
N ILE A 199 -33.44 -33.58 -13.61
CA ILE A 199 -33.26 -32.15 -13.83
C ILE A 199 -31.77 -31.85 -14.11
N GLU A 200 -31.48 -31.26 -15.26
CA GLU A 200 -30.12 -30.94 -15.67
C GLU A 200 -29.67 -29.57 -15.14
N LEU A 201 -28.39 -29.47 -14.72
CA LEU A 201 -27.79 -28.21 -14.32
C LEU A 201 -27.38 -27.45 -15.58
N PRO A 202 -27.80 -26.15 -15.74
CA PRO A 202 -27.39 -25.33 -16.88
C PRO A 202 -25.86 -25.20 -16.98
N GLU A 203 -25.32 -25.16 -18.19
CA GLU A 203 -23.88 -25.09 -18.45
C GLU A 203 -23.24 -23.84 -17.82
N ASP A 204 -23.97 -22.73 -17.78
CA ASP A 204 -23.52 -21.46 -17.21
C ASP A 204 -23.80 -21.30 -15.70
N ALA A 205 -24.32 -22.34 -15.04
CA ALA A 205 -24.54 -22.37 -13.59
C ALA A 205 -23.25 -22.57 -12.80
N TYR A 206 -23.31 -22.33 -11.50
CA TYR A 206 -22.20 -22.64 -10.60
C TYR A 206 -22.16 -24.14 -10.27
N HIS A 207 -20.99 -24.75 -10.50
CA HIS A 207 -20.79 -26.22 -10.34
C HIS A 207 -20.02 -26.56 -9.05
N GLY A 208 -19.72 -25.56 -8.20
CA GLY A 208 -18.92 -25.75 -7.00
C GLY A 208 -19.57 -26.69 -5.97
N GLN A 209 -18.74 -27.35 -5.16
CA GLN A 209 -19.19 -28.22 -4.08
C GLN A 209 -19.99 -27.45 -3.01
N ASP A 210 -19.66 -26.19 -2.81
CA ASP A 210 -20.37 -25.27 -1.92
C ASP A 210 -21.86 -25.11 -2.26
N ILE A 211 -22.21 -25.10 -3.56
CA ILE A 211 -23.61 -25.06 -4.02
C ILE A 211 -24.37 -26.35 -3.61
N VAL A 212 -23.71 -27.50 -3.73
CA VAL A 212 -24.29 -28.80 -3.31
C VAL A 212 -24.52 -28.80 -1.79
N GLU A 213 -23.52 -28.37 -1.02
CA GLU A 213 -23.60 -28.29 0.44
C GLU A 213 -24.69 -27.33 0.92
N HIS A 214 -24.87 -26.21 0.26
CA HIS A 214 -25.97 -25.28 0.58
C HIS A 214 -27.33 -25.90 0.31
N ALA A 215 -27.51 -26.60 -0.83
CA ALA A 215 -28.74 -27.27 -1.16
C ALA A 215 -29.05 -28.40 -0.16
N GLU A 216 -28.05 -29.22 0.20
CA GLU A 216 -28.20 -30.28 1.20
C GLU A 216 -28.57 -29.74 2.59
N ASN A 217 -27.92 -28.65 3.01
CA ASN A 217 -28.21 -28.01 4.30
C ASN A 217 -29.60 -27.35 4.31
N PHE A 218 -30.02 -26.79 3.17
CA PHE A 218 -31.38 -26.27 3.01
C PHE A 218 -32.43 -27.39 3.10
N ILE A 219 -32.16 -28.54 2.47
CA ILE A 219 -33.02 -29.73 2.56
C ILE A 219 -33.14 -30.24 4.00
N LYS A 220 -32.04 -30.30 4.75
CA LYS A 220 -32.05 -30.68 6.17
C LYS A 220 -32.95 -29.80 7.03
N GLU A 221 -33.03 -28.49 6.71
CA GLU A 221 -33.78 -27.53 7.50
C GLU A 221 -35.24 -27.39 7.05
N TYR A 222 -35.50 -27.40 5.75
CA TYR A 222 -36.83 -27.14 5.17
C TYR A 222 -37.49 -28.33 4.48
N GLY A 223 -36.78 -29.45 4.27
CA GLY A 223 -37.29 -30.62 3.58
C GLY A 223 -37.80 -30.31 2.16
N ASP A 224 -38.96 -30.85 1.82
CA ASP A 224 -39.63 -30.70 0.53
C ASP A 224 -40.54 -29.47 0.41
N LYS A 225 -40.57 -28.62 1.43
CA LYS A 225 -41.46 -27.45 1.56
C LYS A 225 -41.55 -26.60 0.29
N TYR A 226 -40.43 -26.42 -0.40
CA TYR A 226 -40.36 -25.55 -1.58
C TYR A 226 -40.35 -26.28 -2.92
N VAL A 227 -40.51 -27.62 -2.95
CA VAL A 227 -40.49 -28.41 -4.20
C VAL A 227 -41.60 -27.96 -5.15
N ASN A 228 -42.82 -27.75 -4.62
CA ASN A 228 -43.99 -27.34 -5.38
C ASN A 228 -44.24 -25.83 -5.34
N ALA A 229 -43.36 -25.03 -4.71
CA ALA A 229 -43.47 -23.58 -4.67
C ALA A 229 -43.16 -22.96 -6.04
N ASP A 230 -43.61 -21.72 -6.26
CA ASP A 230 -43.19 -20.95 -7.41
C ASP A 230 -41.67 -20.77 -7.45
N SER A 231 -41.06 -20.78 -8.65
CA SER A 231 -39.60 -20.66 -8.82
C SER A 231 -39.03 -19.41 -8.18
N LYS A 232 -39.75 -18.28 -8.25
CA LYS A 232 -39.31 -17.02 -7.64
C LYS A 232 -39.29 -17.13 -6.11
N GLU A 233 -40.31 -17.71 -5.49
CA GLU A 233 -40.37 -17.94 -4.05
C GLU A 233 -39.25 -18.89 -3.60
N ARG A 234 -39.09 -20.01 -4.30
CA ARG A 234 -38.05 -21.02 -4.03
C ARG A 234 -36.64 -20.41 -4.13
N ARG A 235 -36.34 -19.72 -5.22
CA ARG A 235 -35.04 -19.05 -5.42
C ARG A 235 -34.77 -18.04 -4.32
N LYS A 236 -35.76 -17.22 -3.95
CA LYS A 236 -35.64 -16.28 -2.85
C LYS A 236 -35.29 -16.98 -1.53
N ALA A 237 -36.03 -18.04 -1.17
CA ALA A 237 -35.77 -18.77 0.06
C ALA A 237 -34.35 -19.41 0.08
N LEU A 238 -33.89 -19.96 -1.04
CA LEU A 238 -32.55 -20.53 -1.17
C LEU A 238 -31.44 -19.49 -1.06
N VAL A 239 -31.62 -18.34 -1.70
CA VAL A 239 -30.65 -17.23 -1.63
C VAL A 239 -30.62 -16.63 -0.23
N ASP A 240 -31.78 -16.38 0.38
CA ASP A 240 -31.88 -15.85 1.75
C ASP A 240 -31.20 -16.79 2.78
N PHE A 241 -31.17 -18.10 2.50
CA PHE A 241 -30.48 -19.08 3.32
C PHE A 241 -28.98 -19.17 3.08
N ALA A 242 -28.54 -19.17 1.81
CA ALA A 242 -27.16 -19.48 1.44
C ALA A 242 -26.26 -18.23 1.42
N LEU A 243 -26.76 -17.09 0.92
CA LEU A 243 -25.95 -15.89 0.72
C LEU A 243 -25.35 -15.32 2.01
N PRO A 244 -26.10 -15.22 3.14
CA PRO A 244 -25.49 -14.78 4.40
C PRO A 244 -24.37 -15.69 4.89
N LYS A 245 -24.47 -17.00 4.62
CA LYS A 245 -23.44 -18.00 4.99
C LYS A 245 -22.18 -17.83 4.16
N ASN A 246 -22.32 -17.53 2.86
CA ASN A 246 -21.19 -17.22 1.99
C ASN A 246 -20.49 -15.94 2.43
N ILE A 247 -21.23 -14.87 2.71
CA ILE A 247 -20.66 -13.59 3.19
C ILE A 247 -19.88 -13.81 4.50
N ALA A 248 -20.48 -14.52 5.45
CA ALA A 248 -19.79 -14.87 6.71
C ALA A 248 -18.55 -15.76 6.46
N GLY A 249 -18.60 -16.61 5.43
CA GLY A 249 -17.45 -17.40 4.96
C GLY A 249 -16.31 -16.53 4.46
N LEU A 250 -16.61 -15.55 3.59
CA LEU A 250 -15.62 -14.58 3.10
C LEU A 250 -15.01 -13.78 4.24
N GLU A 251 -15.83 -13.29 5.17
CA GLU A 251 -15.36 -12.54 6.34
C GLU A 251 -14.42 -13.37 7.22
N ARG A 252 -14.77 -14.62 7.50
CA ARG A 252 -13.93 -15.54 8.26
C ARG A 252 -12.60 -15.83 7.56
N ASP A 253 -12.61 -16.09 6.24
CA ASP A 253 -11.41 -16.41 5.46
C ASP A 253 -10.47 -15.19 5.37
N LEU A 254 -11.02 -13.99 5.19
CA LEU A 254 -10.26 -12.74 5.24
C LEU A 254 -9.71 -12.47 6.64
N GLY A 255 -10.48 -12.77 7.69
CA GLY A 255 -10.00 -12.69 9.08
C GLY A 255 -8.81 -13.63 9.34
N ARG A 256 -8.84 -14.88 8.82
CA ARG A 256 -7.67 -15.79 8.84
C ARG A 256 -6.46 -15.19 8.13
N TYR A 257 -6.69 -14.42 7.07
CA TYR A 257 -5.65 -13.71 6.32
C TYR A 257 -5.24 -12.37 6.96
N ARG A 258 -5.73 -12.07 8.18
CA ARG A 258 -5.54 -10.82 8.96
C ARG A 258 -6.04 -9.58 8.23
N ILE A 259 -7.09 -9.70 7.45
CA ILE A 259 -7.77 -8.59 6.81
C ILE A 259 -9.09 -8.34 7.52
N THR A 260 -9.32 -7.08 7.87
CA THR A 260 -10.56 -6.59 8.46
C THR A 260 -11.04 -5.36 7.70
N TYR A 261 -12.34 -5.21 7.60
CA TYR A 261 -12.98 -4.08 6.95
C TYR A 261 -13.76 -3.24 7.95
N ASP A 262 -13.76 -1.93 7.74
CA ASP A 262 -14.60 -1.02 8.50
C ASP A 262 -16.06 -1.09 8.04
N LYS A 263 -16.27 -1.48 6.76
CA LYS A 263 -17.61 -1.64 6.19
C LYS A 263 -17.68 -2.73 5.12
N TRP A 264 -18.72 -3.54 5.22
CA TRP A 264 -19.21 -4.43 4.18
C TRP A 264 -20.41 -3.74 3.52
N PHE A 265 -20.16 -3.10 2.35
CA PHE A 265 -21.19 -2.33 1.65
C PHE A 265 -21.96 -3.25 0.72
N ARG A 266 -23.29 -3.31 0.85
CA ARG A 266 -24.16 -4.15 0.03
C ARG A 266 -24.70 -3.38 -1.18
N GLU A 267 -24.57 -3.95 -2.38
CA GLU A 267 -25.13 -3.39 -3.61
C GLU A 267 -26.66 -3.22 -3.53
N SER A 268 -27.34 -4.21 -2.92
CA SER A 268 -28.79 -4.17 -2.71
C SER A 268 -29.27 -2.89 -2.02
N THR A 269 -28.44 -2.25 -1.21
CA THR A 269 -28.75 -0.96 -0.57
C THR A 269 -29.03 0.13 -1.61
N LEU A 270 -28.23 0.19 -2.70
CA LEU A 270 -28.36 1.22 -3.75
C LEU A 270 -29.65 1.06 -4.57
N HIS A 271 -30.12 -0.18 -4.71
CA HIS A 271 -31.39 -0.48 -5.36
C HIS A 271 -32.57 -0.12 -4.46
N ASN A 272 -32.48 -0.49 -3.18
CA ASN A 272 -33.58 -0.33 -2.21
C ASN A 272 -33.79 1.13 -1.79
N ASP A 273 -32.72 1.92 -1.70
CA ASP A 273 -32.79 3.34 -1.29
C ASP A 273 -33.04 4.31 -2.46
N GLY A 274 -33.16 3.79 -3.70
CA GLY A 274 -33.39 4.55 -4.91
C GLY A 274 -32.15 5.27 -5.47
N SER A 275 -30.94 4.97 -4.97
CA SER A 275 -29.69 5.59 -5.46
C SER A 275 -29.43 5.35 -6.93
N VAL A 276 -29.73 4.13 -7.43
CA VAL A 276 -29.63 3.78 -8.85
C VAL A 276 -30.51 4.69 -9.71
N GLN A 277 -31.76 4.90 -9.33
CA GLN A 277 -32.67 5.76 -10.06
C GLN A 277 -32.25 7.24 -10.01
N ARG A 278 -31.83 7.72 -8.83
CA ARG A 278 -31.32 9.11 -8.68
C ARG A 278 -30.16 9.44 -9.61
N VAL A 279 -29.25 8.49 -9.85
CA VAL A 279 -28.13 8.70 -10.78
C VAL A 279 -28.62 8.78 -12.22
N ILE A 280 -29.56 7.94 -12.63
CA ILE A 280 -30.16 8.00 -13.97
C ILE A 280 -30.81 9.37 -14.18
N ASP A 281 -31.60 9.83 -13.20
CA ASP A 281 -32.31 11.10 -13.27
C ASP A 281 -31.32 12.28 -13.31
N ALA A 282 -30.27 12.24 -12.49
CA ALA A 282 -29.23 13.28 -12.48
C ALA A 282 -28.49 13.38 -13.82
N LEU A 283 -28.19 12.25 -14.49
CA LEU A 283 -27.57 12.26 -15.83
C LEU A 283 -28.53 12.79 -16.90
N LYS A 284 -29.84 12.47 -16.79
CA LYS A 284 -30.86 13.03 -17.66
C LYS A 284 -31.01 14.55 -17.50
N GLU A 285 -31.11 15.04 -16.28
CA GLU A 285 -31.20 16.47 -15.95
C GLU A 285 -30.03 17.28 -16.48
N LYS A 286 -28.85 16.69 -16.51
CA LYS A 286 -27.65 17.31 -17.10
C LYS A 286 -27.61 17.29 -18.62
N GLY A 287 -28.57 16.63 -19.28
CA GLY A 287 -28.67 16.55 -20.75
C GLY A 287 -27.57 15.69 -21.39
N VAL A 288 -26.90 14.84 -20.60
CA VAL A 288 -25.78 13.99 -21.05
C VAL A 288 -26.24 12.60 -21.48
N THR A 289 -27.53 12.41 -21.68
CA THR A 289 -28.14 11.14 -22.12
C THR A 289 -28.94 11.32 -23.39
N TYR A 290 -29.20 10.22 -24.11
CA TYR A 290 -30.11 10.18 -25.27
C TYR A 290 -30.77 8.80 -25.34
N GLU A 291 -31.89 8.74 -26.10
CA GLU A 291 -32.58 7.47 -26.34
C GLU A 291 -32.26 6.96 -27.76
N GLN A 292 -31.93 5.68 -27.85
CA GLN A 292 -31.71 4.98 -29.11
C GLN A 292 -32.16 3.52 -29.00
N ASP A 293 -32.92 3.04 -29.97
CA ASP A 293 -33.42 1.64 -30.03
C ASP A 293 -34.16 1.20 -28.75
N GLY A 294 -34.89 2.13 -28.12
CA GLY A 294 -35.64 1.89 -26.90
C GLY A 294 -34.76 1.82 -25.63
N ALA A 295 -33.46 2.03 -25.76
CA ALA A 295 -32.51 2.05 -24.63
C ALA A 295 -32.09 3.49 -24.32
N LEU A 296 -31.77 3.75 -23.04
CA LEU A 296 -31.20 5.01 -22.59
C LEU A 296 -29.66 4.90 -22.61
N TRP A 297 -29.02 5.81 -23.29
CA TRP A 297 -27.58 5.89 -23.48
C TRP A 297 -26.99 7.11 -22.76
N PHE A 298 -25.77 6.95 -22.23
CA PHE A 298 -24.93 8.02 -21.71
C PHE A 298 -23.88 8.40 -22.77
N LYS A 299 -23.73 9.69 -23.05
CA LYS A 299 -22.75 10.28 -23.98
C LYS A 299 -21.35 10.26 -23.40
N ALA A 300 -20.86 9.08 -23.03
CA ALA A 300 -19.59 8.91 -22.36
C ALA A 300 -18.40 9.35 -23.23
N SER A 301 -18.53 9.29 -24.54
CA SER A 301 -17.52 9.75 -25.51
C SER A 301 -17.22 11.25 -25.41
N GLU A 302 -18.18 12.07 -24.98
CA GLU A 302 -17.98 13.50 -24.74
C GLU A 302 -17.15 13.78 -23.48
N TYR A 303 -16.94 12.74 -22.63
CA TYR A 303 -16.25 12.83 -21.34
C TYR A 303 -14.98 11.97 -21.26
N GLY A 304 -14.41 11.60 -22.42
CA GLY A 304 -13.11 10.91 -22.50
C GLY A 304 -13.17 9.38 -22.50
N ASN A 305 -14.35 8.79 -22.66
CA ASN A 305 -14.46 7.35 -22.95
C ASN A 305 -14.47 7.10 -24.47
N ASP A 306 -14.05 5.93 -24.92
CA ASP A 306 -13.94 5.62 -26.36
C ASP A 306 -15.30 5.60 -27.08
N LYS A 307 -16.38 5.27 -26.37
CA LYS A 307 -17.74 5.14 -26.89
C LYS A 307 -18.79 5.38 -25.82
N ASP A 308 -20.02 5.65 -26.27
CA ASP A 308 -21.19 5.82 -25.41
C ASP A 308 -21.59 4.50 -24.72
N ILE A 309 -22.31 4.62 -23.62
CA ILE A 309 -22.63 3.52 -22.72
C ILE A 309 -24.14 3.41 -22.51
N VAL A 310 -24.68 2.20 -22.61
CA VAL A 310 -26.08 1.94 -22.28
C VAL A 310 -26.26 1.99 -20.76
N LEU A 311 -27.14 2.86 -20.28
CA LEU A 311 -27.54 2.94 -18.88
C LEU A 311 -28.74 2.04 -18.60
N VAL A 312 -29.78 2.15 -19.43
CA VAL A 312 -31.01 1.36 -19.29
C VAL A 312 -31.32 0.65 -20.61
N ARG A 313 -31.52 -0.65 -20.55
CA ARG A 313 -31.84 -1.47 -21.72
C ARG A 313 -33.26 -1.22 -22.19
N ALA A 314 -33.57 -1.65 -23.43
CA ALA A 314 -34.92 -1.57 -23.99
C ALA A 314 -36.02 -2.22 -23.16
N ASN A 315 -35.68 -3.21 -22.32
CA ASN A 315 -36.59 -3.85 -21.38
C ASN A 315 -36.81 -3.07 -20.07
N GLY A 316 -36.27 -1.85 -19.95
CA GLY A 316 -36.40 -0.98 -18.79
C GLY A 316 -35.45 -1.29 -17.61
N LEU A 317 -34.59 -2.31 -17.74
CA LEU A 317 -33.66 -2.69 -16.67
C LEU A 317 -32.32 -1.92 -16.77
N PRO A 318 -31.81 -1.34 -15.68
CA PRO A 318 -30.46 -0.75 -15.63
C PRO A 318 -29.39 -1.77 -16.01
N THR A 319 -28.32 -1.31 -16.64
CA THR A 319 -27.09 -2.08 -16.80
C THR A 319 -26.25 -1.98 -15.52
N TYR A 320 -25.27 -2.85 -15.33
CA TYR A 320 -24.44 -2.87 -14.10
C TYR A 320 -23.53 -1.65 -13.92
N ILE A 321 -23.34 -0.83 -14.95
CA ILE A 321 -22.59 0.43 -14.80
C ILE A 321 -23.37 1.45 -13.94
N VAL A 322 -24.69 1.39 -13.89
CA VAL A 322 -25.49 2.35 -13.13
C VAL A 322 -25.36 2.16 -11.62
N PRO A 323 -25.49 0.93 -11.06
CA PRO A 323 -25.16 0.69 -9.66
C PRO A 323 -23.74 1.12 -9.30
N ASP A 324 -22.76 0.87 -10.18
CA ASP A 324 -21.36 1.27 -9.94
C ASP A 324 -21.21 2.81 -9.87
N ILE A 325 -21.88 3.54 -10.78
CA ILE A 325 -21.90 5.02 -10.73
C ILE A 325 -22.58 5.49 -9.44
N ALA A 326 -23.68 4.88 -9.05
CA ALA A 326 -24.39 5.21 -7.82
C ALA A 326 -23.53 4.94 -6.58
N TYR A 327 -22.75 3.88 -6.59
CA TYR A 327 -21.85 3.55 -5.52
C TYR A 327 -20.69 4.56 -5.38
N HIS A 328 -20.06 4.97 -6.48
CA HIS A 328 -19.02 6.00 -6.44
C HIS A 328 -19.57 7.37 -6.06
N TYR A 329 -20.78 7.70 -6.50
CA TYR A 329 -21.50 8.88 -6.03
C TYR A 329 -21.74 8.79 -4.51
N ASN A 330 -22.14 7.62 -4.01
CA ASN A 330 -22.31 7.37 -2.58
C ASN A 330 -21.01 7.58 -1.80
N LYS A 331 -19.87 7.03 -2.29
CA LYS A 331 -18.54 7.23 -1.68
C LYS A 331 -18.19 8.73 -1.58
N LEU A 332 -18.22 9.42 -2.72
CA LEU A 332 -17.64 10.76 -2.85
C LEU A 332 -18.57 11.89 -2.40
N VAL A 333 -19.90 11.71 -2.51
CA VAL A 333 -20.90 12.76 -2.20
C VAL A 333 -21.65 12.42 -0.93
N THR A 334 -22.37 11.29 -0.91
CA THR A 334 -23.27 10.97 0.21
C THR A 334 -22.48 10.75 1.51
N ARG A 335 -21.36 10.03 1.45
CA ARG A 335 -20.48 9.77 2.60
C ARG A 335 -19.33 10.78 2.72
N GLY A 336 -19.08 11.58 1.69
CA GLY A 336 -18.15 12.70 1.71
C GLY A 336 -16.69 12.30 1.91
N TYR A 337 -16.22 11.21 1.30
CA TYR A 337 -14.79 10.90 1.27
C TYR A 337 -14.09 11.87 0.33
N ASP A 338 -12.93 12.39 0.73
CA ASP A 338 -12.11 13.26 -0.11
C ASP A 338 -11.55 12.50 -1.31
N LYS A 339 -11.28 11.20 -1.13
CA LYS A 339 -10.76 10.31 -2.16
C LYS A 339 -11.25 8.87 -1.99
N ALA A 340 -11.48 8.18 -3.10
CA ALA A 340 -11.68 6.74 -3.17
C ALA A 340 -10.51 6.10 -3.93
N ILE A 341 -10.02 4.97 -3.44
CA ILE A 341 -8.98 4.16 -4.07
C ILE A 341 -9.55 2.74 -4.22
N ASP A 342 -9.71 2.29 -5.45
CA ASP A 342 -10.23 0.96 -5.75
C ASP A 342 -9.10 0.06 -6.25
N VAL A 343 -8.85 -1.06 -5.59
CA VAL A 343 -7.86 -2.07 -6.00
C VAL A 343 -8.55 -3.14 -6.84
N LEU A 344 -8.30 -3.11 -8.14
CA LEU A 344 -9.02 -3.88 -9.15
C LEU A 344 -8.09 -4.86 -9.89
N GLY A 345 -8.65 -5.98 -10.36
CA GLY A 345 -7.94 -6.89 -11.26
C GLY A 345 -7.71 -6.29 -12.65
N ALA A 346 -6.75 -6.85 -13.39
CA ALA A 346 -6.38 -6.37 -14.73
C ALA A 346 -7.52 -6.43 -15.77
N ASP A 347 -8.51 -7.28 -15.55
CA ASP A 347 -9.73 -7.38 -16.34
C ASP A 347 -10.62 -6.14 -16.24
N HIS A 348 -10.44 -5.29 -15.23
CA HIS A 348 -11.15 -4.04 -15.04
C HIS A 348 -10.50 -2.81 -15.74
N HIS A 349 -9.47 -3.00 -16.57
CA HIS A 349 -8.77 -1.87 -17.22
C HIS A 349 -9.72 -0.94 -17.99
N GLY A 350 -10.71 -1.49 -18.72
CA GLY A 350 -11.72 -0.72 -19.44
C GLY A 350 -12.80 -0.06 -18.55
N TYR A 351 -12.85 -0.39 -17.28
CA TYR A 351 -13.82 0.16 -16.32
C TYR A 351 -13.46 1.60 -15.91
N VAL A 352 -12.19 1.87 -15.70
CA VAL A 352 -11.70 3.15 -15.15
C VAL A 352 -12.12 4.36 -15.97
N PRO A 353 -11.90 4.42 -17.31
CA PRO A 353 -12.34 5.58 -18.12
C PRO A 353 -13.85 5.76 -18.10
N ARG A 354 -14.63 4.68 -18.09
CA ARG A 354 -16.11 4.73 -18.04
C ARG A 354 -16.59 5.38 -16.74
N MET A 355 -16.01 5.00 -15.60
CA MET A 355 -16.38 5.55 -14.30
C MET A 355 -15.97 7.01 -14.18
N LYS A 356 -14.75 7.36 -14.62
CA LYS A 356 -14.29 8.76 -14.61
C LYS A 356 -15.14 9.66 -15.50
N ALA A 357 -15.54 9.18 -16.67
CA ALA A 357 -16.48 9.90 -17.57
C ALA A 357 -17.82 10.17 -16.88
N ALA A 358 -18.39 9.16 -16.21
CA ALA A 358 -19.66 9.30 -15.51
C ALA A 358 -19.59 10.30 -14.34
N LEU A 359 -18.52 10.22 -13.52
CA LEU A 359 -18.30 11.16 -12.42
C LEU A 359 -18.15 12.60 -12.93
N THR A 360 -17.38 12.80 -14.01
CA THR A 360 -17.21 14.11 -14.65
C THR A 360 -18.54 14.65 -15.17
N ALA A 361 -19.34 13.82 -15.85
CA ALA A 361 -20.66 14.20 -16.35
C ALA A 361 -21.62 14.58 -15.21
N LEU A 362 -21.51 13.94 -14.05
CA LEU A 362 -22.24 14.30 -12.84
C LEU A 362 -21.73 15.61 -12.19
N GLY A 363 -20.66 16.22 -12.71
CA GLY A 363 -20.06 17.45 -12.16
C GLY A 363 -19.14 17.22 -10.98
N LEU A 364 -18.66 16.00 -10.80
CA LEU A 364 -17.70 15.65 -9.75
C LEU A 364 -16.26 15.72 -10.28
N ASP A 365 -15.34 16.03 -9.39
CA ASP A 365 -13.91 15.93 -9.69
C ASP A 365 -13.50 14.44 -9.75
N ALA A 366 -13.33 13.92 -10.99
CA ALA A 366 -12.96 12.53 -11.25
C ALA A 366 -11.55 12.18 -10.75
N SER A 367 -10.70 13.17 -10.41
CA SER A 367 -9.40 12.92 -9.79
C SER A 367 -9.52 12.43 -8.33
N ARG A 368 -10.72 12.51 -7.74
CA ARG A 368 -11.03 11.94 -6.43
C ARG A 368 -11.22 10.42 -6.47
N LEU A 369 -11.28 9.81 -7.63
CA LEU A 369 -11.26 8.37 -7.82
C LEU A 369 -9.94 7.94 -8.43
N ASP A 370 -9.18 7.10 -7.73
CA ASP A 370 -8.03 6.40 -8.28
C ASP A 370 -8.27 4.89 -8.28
N CYS A 371 -7.79 4.23 -9.32
CA CYS A 371 -7.89 2.78 -9.46
C CYS A 371 -6.47 2.19 -9.56
N VAL A 372 -6.16 1.29 -8.66
CA VAL A 372 -4.92 0.51 -8.67
C VAL A 372 -5.19 -0.80 -9.40
N ILE A 373 -4.69 -0.89 -10.62
CA ILE A 373 -4.86 -2.09 -11.46
C ILE A 373 -3.79 -3.12 -11.11
N MET A 374 -4.24 -4.28 -10.65
CA MET A 374 -3.38 -5.37 -10.20
C MET A 374 -3.30 -6.46 -11.26
N GLN A 375 -2.07 -6.86 -11.62
CA GLN A 375 -1.82 -7.96 -12.55
C GLN A 375 -2.08 -9.34 -11.92
N MET A 376 -2.30 -10.31 -12.79
CA MET A 376 -2.49 -11.72 -12.39
C MET A 376 -1.22 -12.26 -11.69
N VAL A 377 -1.45 -13.17 -10.73
CA VAL A 377 -0.39 -13.95 -10.09
C VAL A 377 -0.37 -15.36 -10.66
N ARG A 378 0.83 -15.88 -10.92
CA ARG A 378 1.06 -17.29 -11.25
C ARG A 378 1.69 -17.97 -10.05
N LEU A 379 1.21 -19.17 -9.74
CA LEU A 379 1.84 -20.00 -8.72
C LEU A 379 2.91 -20.88 -9.37
N VAL A 380 4.08 -20.93 -8.74
CA VAL A 380 5.21 -21.75 -9.20
C VAL A 380 5.59 -22.72 -8.10
N ARG A 381 5.89 -23.98 -8.50
CA ARG A 381 6.43 -25.03 -7.64
C ARG A 381 7.48 -25.80 -8.43
N GLU A 382 8.66 -26.03 -7.86
CA GLU A 382 9.81 -26.68 -8.54
C GLU A 382 10.16 -26.03 -9.89
N GLY A 383 10.00 -24.71 -10.01
CA GLY A 383 10.24 -23.96 -11.24
C GLY A 383 9.13 -24.10 -12.30
N GLU A 384 8.11 -24.90 -12.08
CA GLU A 384 7.00 -25.08 -13.01
C GLU A 384 5.75 -24.31 -12.57
N THR A 385 5.04 -23.72 -13.55
CA THR A 385 3.77 -23.01 -13.29
C THR A 385 2.65 -24.04 -12.99
N ILE A 386 2.02 -23.91 -11.83
CA ILE A 386 0.85 -24.69 -11.48
C ILE A 386 -0.32 -24.22 -12.35
N LYS A 387 -0.80 -25.09 -13.24
CA LYS A 387 -1.97 -24.80 -14.09
C LYS A 387 -3.24 -24.76 -13.25
N LEU A 388 -3.77 -23.57 -13.06
CA LEU A 388 -5.09 -23.36 -12.43
C LEU A 388 -6.17 -23.72 -13.46
N SER A 389 -6.75 -24.91 -13.38
CA SER A 389 -7.84 -25.32 -14.26
C SER A 389 -9.20 -25.09 -13.56
N LYS A 390 -9.95 -24.09 -14.00
CA LYS A 390 -11.37 -23.94 -13.61
C LYS A 390 -12.22 -25.20 -13.92
N ARG A 391 -11.80 -26.00 -14.92
CA ARG A 391 -12.51 -27.22 -15.34
C ARG A 391 -12.25 -28.43 -14.44
N SER A 392 -11.12 -28.48 -13.73
CA SER A 392 -10.77 -29.61 -12.85
C SER A 392 -11.30 -29.47 -11.41
N GLY A 393 -11.98 -28.38 -11.07
CA GLY A 393 -12.50 -28.12 -9.72
C GLY A 393 -11.42 -27.85 -8.64
N LYS A 394 -10.15 -27.74 -9.02
CA LYS A 394 -9.01 -27.52 -8.11
C LYS A 394 -8.38 -26.13 -8.32
N ALA A 395 -9.18 -25.08 -8.25
CA ALA A 395 -8.60 -23.73 -8.15
C ALA A 395 -7.97 -23.60 -6.75
N ILE A 396 -6.73 -23.11 -6.67
CA ILE A 396 -6.11 -22.79 -5.38
C ILE A 396 -6.85 -21.61 -4.78
N THR A 397 -7.48 -21.86 -3.64
CA THR A 397 -8.21 -20.85 -2.87
C THR A 397 -7.26 -20.09 -1.95
N LEU A 398 -7.74 -18.99 -1.37
CA LEU A 398 -7.04 -18.29 -0.30
C LEU A 398 -6.72 -19.24 0.86
N ASN A 399 -7.69 -20.06 1.27
CA ASN A 399 -7.50 -21.02 2.37
C ASN A 399 -6.41 -22.04 2.04
N THR A 400 -6.45 -22.64 0.84
CA THR A 400 -5.41 -23.57 0.40
C THR A 400 -4.02 -22.93 0.45
N LEU A 401 -3.89 -21.67 0.01
CA LEU A 401 -2.62 -20.98 0.05
C LEU A 401 -2.07 -20.83 1.48
N ILE A 402 -2.91 -20.34 2.41
CA ILE A 402 -2.47 -20.10 3.79
C ILE A 402 -2.33 -21.37 4.62
N ASP A 403 -2.83 -22.50 4.14
CA ASP A 403 -2.58 -23.83 4.71
C ASP A 403 -1.24 -24.44 4.21
N GLU A 404 -0.77 -24.04 3.00
CA GLU A 404 0.48 -24.52 2.40
C GLU A 404 1.70 -23.67 2.75
N VAL A 405 1.55 -22.34 2.90
CA VAL A 405 2.67 -21.43 3.20
C VAL A 405 2.37 -20.60 4.44
N PRO A 406 3.42 -20.20 5.21
CA PRO A 406 3.23 -19.30 6.34
C PRO A 406 2.50 -18.03 5.91
N LEU A 407 1.51 -17.62 6.72
CA LEU A 407 0.70 -16.44 6.45
C LEU A 407 1.54 -15.16 6.25
N ASP A 408 2.57 -14.99 7.06
CA ASP A 408 3.51 -13.87 6.97
C ASP A 408 4.22 -13.83 5.61
N ALA A 409 4.63 -15.01 5.12
CA ALA A 409 5.26 -15.14 3.81
C ALA A 409 4.26 -14.80 2.69
N ALA A 410 3.03 -15.31 2.75
CA ALA A 410 2.02 -15.00 1.74
C ALA A 410 1.78 -13.49 1.64
N ARG A 411 1.58 -12.80 2.76
CA ARG A 411 1.37 -11.34 2.80
C ARG A 411 2.59 -10.55 2.33
N PHE A 412 3.79 -10.95 2.74
CA PHE A 412 5.02 -10.26 2.36
C PHE A 412 5.32 -10.38 0.87
N PHE A 413 5.22 -11.60 0.33
CA PHE A 413 5.53 -11.89 -1.08
C PHE A 413 4.62 -11.14 -2.04
N PHE A 414 3.31 -11.03 -1.75
CA PHE A 414 2.39 -10.26 -2.58
C PHE A 414 2.70 -8.76 -2.60
N ASN A 415 3.43 -8.27 -1.61
CA ASN A 415 3.88 -6.88 -1.52
C ASN A 415 5.35 -6.67 -1.92
N LEU A 416 6.03 -7.67 -2.54
CA LEU A 416 7.40 -7.53 -3.03
C LEU A 416 7.49 -6.84 -4.40
N ARG A 417 6.37 -6.74 -5.11
CA ARG A 417 6.32 -6.18 -6.46
C ARG A 417 5.20 -5.16 -6.56
N GLU A 418 5.38 -4.20 -7.44
CA GLU A 418 4.34 -3.23 -7.78
C GLU A 418 3.03 -3.94 -8.19
N PRO A 419 1.86 -3.39 -7.86
CA PRO A 419 0.58 -4.00 -8.20
C PRO A 419 0.42 -4.35 -9.67
N ASN A 420 0.87 -3.46 -10.58
CA ASN A 420 0.75 -3.59 -12.03
C ASN A 420 1.77 -4.55 -12.66
N SER A 421 2.70 -5.12 -11.89
CA SER A 421 3.68 -6.07 -12.40
C SER A 421 3.17 -7.50 -12.37
N HIS A 422 3.54 -8.30 -13.38
CA HIS A 422 3.35 -9.75 -13.33
C HIS A 422 4.18 -10.33 -12.18
N PHE A 423 3.61 -11.31 -11.50
CA PHE A 423 4.22 -11.90 -10.33
C PHE A 423 4.10 -13.42 -10.33
N ASP A 424 5.25 -14.08 -10.21
CA ASP A 424 5.33 -15.52 -9.97
C ASP A 424 5.53 -15.75 -8.48
N PHE A 425 4.53 -16.35 -7.83
CA PHE A 425 4.58 -16.70 -6.43
C PHE A 425 5.18 -18.09 -6.28
N ASP A 426 6.41 -18.15 -5.80
CA ASP A 426 7.15 -19.39 -5.54
C ASP A 426 6.75 -19.94 -4.15
N LEU A 427 6.00 -21.05 -4.15
CA LEU A 427 5.49 -21.68 -2.93
C LEU A 427 6.62 -22.26 -2.07
N GLU A 428 7.66 -22.79 -2.70
CA GLU A 428 8.80 -23.39 -1.97
C GLU A 428 9.64 -22.32 -1.30
N LEU A 429 9.96 -21.24 -2.03
CA LEU A 429 10.68 -20.11 -1.47
C LEU A 429 9.90 -19.47 -0.32
N ALA A 430 8.58 -19.34 -0.45
CA ALA A 430 7.71 -18.79 0.58
C ALA A 430 7.66 -19.66 1.85
N ALA A 431 7.83 -20.98 1.72
CA ALA A 431 7.87 -21.91 2.84
C ALA A 431 9.26 -22.07 3.49
N LYS A 432 10.34 -21.63 2.81
CA LYS A 432 11.71 -21.79 3.32
C LYS A 432 11.95 -20.98 4.60
N GLN A 433 12.60 -21.62 5.56
CA GLN A 433 13.11 -20.99 6.80
C GLN A 433 14.61 -20.69 6.65
N SER A 434 14.96 -19.83 5.70
CA SER A 434 16.35 -19.46 5.40
C SER A 434 16.44 -18.00 4.94
N SER A 435 17.66 -17.47 4.86
CA SER A 435 17.93 -16.11 4.37
C SER A 435 17.55 -15.86 2.91
N GLU A 436 17.25 -16.90 2.14
CA GLU A 436 16.71 -16.77 0.78
C GLU A 436 15.27 -16.25 0.80
N ASN A 437 14.50 -16.56 1.85
CA ASN A 437 13.15 -16.07 2.05
C ASN A 437 13.20 -14.66 2.65
N PRO A 438 12.77 -13.61 1.93
CA PRO A 438 12.95 -12.23 2.36
C PRO A 438 12.19 -11.89 3.66
N VAL A 439 11.02 -12.48 3.91
CA VAL A 439 10.32 -12.22 5.18
C VAL A 439 11.04 -12.88 6.35
N TYR A 440 11.51 -14.11 6.16
CA TYR A 440 12.32 -14.80 7.18
C TYR A 440 13.60 -14.01 7.50
N TYR A 441 14.26 -13.48 6.49
CA TYR A 441 15.47 -12.66 6.63
C TYR A 441 15.22 -11.40 7.48
N VAL A 442 14.11 -10.70 7.27
CA VAL A 442 13.70 -9.53 8.06
C VAL A 442 13.33 -9.94 9.49
N GLN A 443 12.53 -10.99 9.65
CA GLN A 443 12.13 -11.50 10.97
C GLN A 443 13.34 -11.96 11.78
N TYR A 444 14.31 -12.60 11.12
CA TYR A 444 15.55 -13.03 11.73
C TYR A 444 16.41 -11.84 12.21
N ALA A 445 16.44 -10.72 11.47
CA ALA A 445 17.11 -9.50 11.94
C ALA A 445 16.46 -9.01 13.26
N HIS A 446 15.13 -8.96 13.33
CA HIS A 446 14.40 -8.58 14.54
C HIS A 446 14.72 -9.52 15.73
N ALA A 447 14.58 -10.83 15.53
CA ALA A 447 14.83 -11.83 16.58
C ALA A 447 16.30 -11.80 17.06
N ARG A 448 17.26 -11.61 16.15
CA ARG A 448 18.68 -11.45 16.49
C ARG A 448 18.91 -10.25 17.40
N ILE A 449 18.28 -9.11 17.11
CA ILE A 449 18.41 -7.92 17.98
C ILE A 449 17.79 -8.19 19.35
N CYS A 450 16.63 -8.83 19.41
CA CYS A 450 16.01 -9.24 20.67
C CYS A 450 16.98 -10.10 21.50
N SER A 451 17.67 -11.05 20.87
CA SER A 451 18.67 -11.91 21.53
C SER A 451 19.90 -11.12 22.01
N ILE A 452 20.37 -10.11 21.27
CA ILE A 452 21.48 -9.23 21.69
C ILE A 452 21.09 -8.46 22.95
N ILE A 453 19.91 -7.84 22.95
CA ILE A 453 19.41 -7.05 24.08
C ILE A 453 19.21 -7.94 25.31
N LYS A 454 18.62 -9.12 25.12
CA LYS A 454 18.43 -10.09 26.20
C LYS A 454 19.77 -10.52 26.81
N LYS A 455 20.77 -10.84 25.97
CA LYS A 455 22.11 -11.20 26.44
C LYS A 455 22.78 -10.07 27.21
N ALA A 456 22.63 -8.81 26.81
CA ALA A 456 23.12 -7.66 27.53
C ALA A 456 22.49 -7.59 28.94
N GLN A 457 21.18 -7.77 29.05
CA GLN A 457 20.45 -7.79 30.32
C GLN A 457 20.91 -8.96 31.25
N GLU A 458 21.12 -10.15 30.69
CA GLU A 458 21.63 -11.32 31.43
C GLU A 458 23.05 -11.09 31.97
N GLN A 459 23.85 -10.22 31.33
CA GLN A 459 25.17 -9.78 31.77
C GLN A 459 25.11 -8.56 32.73
N GLY A 460 23.92 -8.14 33.14
CA GLY A 460 23.73 -7.02 34.07
C GLY A 460 23.85 -5.65 33.41
N VAL A 461 23.87 -5.57 32.07
CA VAL A 461 23.91 -4.31 31.33
C VAL A 461 22.48 -3.78 31.20
N GLU A 462 22.18 -2.72 31.94
CA GLU A 462 20.92 -1.98 31.78
C GLU A 462 21.00 -1.07 30.56
N LEU A 463 19.99 -1.14 29.68
CA LEU A 463 19.91 -0.26 28.51
C LEU A 463 19.51 1.15 28.94
N LYS A 464 20.42 2.10 28.81
CA LYS A 464 20.22 3.52 29.14
C LYS A 464 20.03 4.33 27.85
N THR A 465 19.43 5.50 27.97
CA THR A 465 19.46 6.49 26.87
C THR A 465 20.86 7.12 26.86
N PRO A 466 21.65 6.95 25.78
CA PRO A 466 22.99 7.51 25.71
C PRO A 466 22.98 9.04 25.67
N SER A 467 24.03 9.64 26.23
CA SER A 467 24.33 11.08 26.07
C SER A 467 24.72 11.41 24.62
N ASP A 468 24.78 12.70 24.30
CA ASP A 468 25.22 13.16 22.98
C ASP A 468 26.67 12.74 22.68
N ASP A 469 27.54 12.78 23.69
CA ASP A 469 28.93 12.35 23.55
C ASP A 469 29.04 10.84 23.28
N GLU A 470 28.19 10.02 23.93
CA GLU A 470 28.13 8.58 23.68
C GLU A 470 27.58 8.27 22.29
N LEU A 471 26.52 8.97 21.86
CA LEU A 471 25.97 8.82 20.50
C LEU A 471 26.98 9.25 19.42
N ALA A 472 27.86 10.22 19.73
CA ALA A 472 28.92 10.66 18.84
C ALA A 472 30.00 9.58 18.59
N LEU A 473 30.07 8.54 19.43
CA LEU A 473 30.96 7.40 19.23
C LEU A 473 30.53 6.48 18.07
N LEU A 474 29.27 6.55 17.62
CA LEU A 474 28.75 5.82 16.44
C LEU A 474 29.31 6.43 15.14
N ASN A 475 30.54 6.09 14.81
CA ASN A 475 31.32 6.78 13.77
C ASN A 475 31.74 5.90 12.60
N SER A 476 31.55 4.57 12.69
CA SER A 476 31.85 3.68 11.58
C SER A 476 30.90 3.89 10.38
N LYS A 477 31.36 3.48 9.21
CA LYS A 477 30.56 3.56 7.97
C LYS A 477 29.25 2.80 8.12
N GLU A 478 29.30 1.59 8.70
CA GLU A 478 28.15 0.72 8.86
C GLU A 478 27.12 1.33 9.83
N GLU A 479 27.56 1.97 10.91
CA GLU A 479 26.69 2.69 11.85
C GLU A 479 26.01 3.87 11.18
N LYS A 480 26.76 4.71 10.47
CA LYS A 480 26.23 5.86 9.74
C LYS A 480 25.29 5.47 8.62
N ASP A 481 25.60 4.43 7.84
CA ASP A 481 24.73 3.93 6.78
C ASP A 481 23.40 3.41 7.34
N LEU A 482 23.43 2.70 8.45
CA LEU A 482 22.25 2.18 9.13
C LEU A 482 21.36 3.31 9.68
N ILE A 483 21.94 4.29 10.38
CA ILE A 483 21.21 5.44 10.92
C ILE A 483 20.62 6.30 9.79
N ARG A 484 21.38 6.52 8.72
CA ARG A 484 20.89 7.24 7.54
C ARG A 484 19.68 6.55 6.94
N HIS A 485 19.70 5.23 6.82
CA HIS A 485 18.57 4.48 6.29
C HIS A 485 17.33 4.61 7.20
N LEU A 486 17.50 4.56 8.53
CA LEU A 486 16.40 4.84 9.47
C LEU A 486 15.71 6.19 9.17
N SER A 487 16.47 7.25 8.87
CA SER A 487 15.91 8.57 8.61
C SER A 487 15.00 8.66 7.38
N LEU A 488 15.06 7.69 6.48
CA LEU A 488 14.30 7.68 5.21
C LEU A 488 12.88 7.10 5.36
N LEU A 489 12.54 6.41 6.46
CA LEU A 489 11.28 5.67 6.59
C LEU A 489 10.04 6.53 6.29
N THR A 490 9.95 7.71 6.87
CA THR A 490 8.78 8.59 6.66
C THR A 490 8.64 9.00 5.20
N ASP A 491 9.75 9.25 4.51
CA ASP A 491 9.74 9.63 3.09
C ASP A 491 9.33 8.45 2.20
N GLU A 492 9.77 7.25 2.53
CA GLU A 492 9.35 6.03 1.83
C GLU A 492 7.86 5.73 2.02
N ILE A 493 7.32 5.92 3.23
CA ILE A 493 5.88 5.77 3.50
C ILE A 493 5.07 6.79 2.69
N VAL A 494 5.47 8.06 2.67
CA VAL A 494 4.79 9.10 1.87
C VAL A 494 4.92 8.80 0.38
N SER A 495 6.09 8.33 -0.07
CA SER A 495 6.32 7.93 -1.47
C SER A 495 5.42 6.76 -1.86
N ALA A 496 5.34 5.72 -1.02
CA ALA A 496 4.48 4.56 -1.23
C ALA A 496 2.99 4.94 -1.27
N ALA A 497 2.56 5.85 -0.37
CA ALA A 497 1.18 6.37 -0.38
C ALA A 497 0.85 7.16 -1.65
N LYS A 498 1.79 7.97 -2.16
CA LYS A 498 1.62 8.76 -3.38
C LYS A 498 1.53 7.91 -4.65
N SER A 499 2.31 6.86 -4.72
CA SER A 499 2.36 5.96 -5.88
C SER A 499 1.43 4.76 -5.76
N TYR A 500 0.73 4.60 -4.62
CA TYR A 500 -0.08 3.42 -4.28
C TYR A 500 0.70 2.11 -4.40
N ASP A 501 1.96 2.14 -3.97
CA ASP A 501 2.90 1.02 -4.12
C ASP A 501 3.47 0.58 -2.76
N PRO A 502 2.87 -0.40 -2.09
CA PRO A 502 3.37 -0.93 -0.83
C PRO A 502 4.69 -1.71 -0.96
N ALA A 503 5.13 -2.06 -2.20
CA ALA A 503 6.40 -2.75 -2.41
C ALA A 503 7.61 -1.90 -1.97
N LYS A 504 7.50 -0.58 -1.98
CA LYS A 504 8.52 0.31 -1.43
C LYS A 504 8.83 0.04 0.03
N ILE A 505 7.80 -0.29 0.82
CA ILE A 505 7.95 -0.57 2.25
C ILE A 505 8.63 -1.93 2.49
N THR A 506 8.29 -2.95 1.70
CA THR A 506 8.98 -4.25 1.80
C THR A 506 10.43 -4.15 1.37
N HIS A 507 10.74 -3.40 0.31
CA HIS A 507 12.13 -3.15 -0.12
C HIS A 507 12.91 -2.37 0.95
N TYR A 508 12.30 -1.34 1.53
CA TYR A 508 12.93 -0.57 2.61
C TYR A 508 13.30 -1.45 3.82
N VAL A 509 12.41 -2.33 4.28
CA VAL A 509 12.68 -3.17 5.45
C VAL A 509 13.69 -4.27 5.16
N ILE A 510 13.75 -4.80 3.93
CA ILE A 510 14.78 -5.74 3.50
C ILE A 510 16.16 -5.07 3.53
N GLU A 511 16.26 -3.85 3.01
CA GLU A 511 17.54 -3.09 3.05
C GLU A 511 17.93 -2.73 4.48
N LEU A 512 16.96 -2.36 5.35
CA LEU A 512 17.21 -2.12 6.78
C LEU A 512 17.82 -3.36 7.45
N ALA A 513 17.24 -4.54 7.20
CA ALA A 513 17.76 -5.81 7.72
C ALA A 513 19.17 -6.10 7.17
N THR A 514 19.40 -5.83 5.88
CA THR A 514 20.69 -6.01 5.22
C THR A 514 21.77 -5.12 5.85
N LEU A 515 21.47 -3.84 6.06
CA LEU A 515 22.38 -2.89 6.70
C LEU A 515 22.65 -3.28 8.16
N PHE A 516 21.64 -3.75 8.89
CA PHE A 516 21.83 -4.27 10.24
C PHE A 516 22.77 -5.47 10.26
N HIS A 517 22.62 -6.44 9.36
CA HIS A 517 23.53 -7.59 9.31
C HIS A 517 24.96 -7.19 8.91
N LYS A 518 25.14 -6.21 8.01
CA LYS A 518 26.47 -5.64 7.71
C LYS A 518 27.09 -5.00 8.95
N PHE A 519 26.33 -4.17 9.68
CA PHE A 519 26.77 -3.56 10.92
C PHE A 519 27.16 -4.62 11.96
N TYR A 520 26.28 -5.60 12.21
CA TYR A 520 26.51 -6.64 13.20
C TYR A 520 27.75 -7.51 12.91
N ASN A 521 28.05 -7.77 11.64
CA ASN A 521 29.22 -8.54 11.23
C ASN A 521 30.53 -7.72 11.32
N ALA A 522 30.45 -6.40 11.10
CA ALA A 522 31.62 -5.53 11.13
C ALA A 522 31.94 -4.97 12.52
N GLN A 523 30.93 -4.79 13.37
CA GLN A 523 31.05 -4.09 14.64
C GLN A 523 30.58 -4.97 15.80
N ARG A 524 31.44 -5.14 16.82
CA ARG A 524 31.06 -5.86 18.04
C ARG A 524 30.17 -4.97 18.92
N VAL A 525 28.94 -5.41 19.22
CA VAL A 525 27.97 -4.63 20.02
C VAL A 525 28.34 -4.66 21.51
N MET A 526 28.62 -5.84 22.06
CA MET A 526 29.01 -6.01 23.46
C MET A 526 30.52 -5.77 23.61
N LEU A 527 30.88 -4.75 24.38
CA LEU A 527 32.26 -4.31 24.61
C LEU A 527 32.53 -4.27 26.12
N ASP A 528 33.67 -4.83 26.55
CA ASP A 528 34.09 -4.86 27.94
C ASP A 528 34.92 -3.60 28.33
N ASP A 529 35.47 -2.92 27.33
CA ASP A 529 36.46 -1.83 27.48
C ASP A 529 35.90 -0.44 27.09
N ASN A 530 34.66 -0.35 26.59
CA ASN A 530 34.05 0.93 26.23
C ASN A 530 32.51 0.90 26.45
N GLU A 531 32.10 1.20 27.69
CA GLU A 531 30.70 1.22 28.10
C GLU A 531 29.86 2.21 27.26
N GLY A 532 30.37 3.43 26.97
CA GLY A 532 29.65 4.45 26.21
C GLY A 532 29.35 4.01 24.80
N LEU A 533 30.33 3.43 24.08
CA LEU A 533 30.11 2.90 22.73
C LEU A 533 29.19 1.68 22.75
N MET A 534 29.31 0.81 23.76
CA MET A 534 28.40 -0.33 23.92
C MET A 534 26.96 0.14 24.10
N GLN A 535 26.70 1.12 24.97
CA GLN A 535 25.37 1.69 25.18
C GLN A 535 24.83 2.33 23.88
N ALA A 536 25.64 3.08 23.16
CA ALA A 536 25.26 3.69 21.89
C ALA A 536 24.90 2.63 20.82
N ARG A 537 25.68 1.53 20.72
CA ARG A 537 25.39 0.41 19.80
C ARG A 537 24.13 -0.39 20.18
N LEU A 538 23.91 -0.62 21.46
CA LEU A 538 22.68 -1.25 21.96
C LEU A 538 21.46 -0.36 21.66
N PHE A 539 21.62 0.94 21.79
CA PHE A 539 20.58 1.91 21.47
C PHE A 539 20.27 1.91 19.95
N LEU A 540 21.30 1.87 19.10
CA LEU A 540 21.14 1.71 17.65
C LEU A 540 20.42 0.39 17.30
N CYS A 541 20.82 -0.73 17.92
CA CYS A 541 20.14 -2.01 17.75
C CYS A 541 18.65 -1.90 18.10
N LYS A 542 18.32 -1.28 19.24
CA LYS A 542 16.93 -1.08 19.65
C LYS A 542 16.16 -0.22 18.65
N ALA A 543 16.76 0.88 18.12
CA ALA A 543 16.14 1.72 17.12
C ALA A 543 15.78 0.92 15.85
N VAL A 544 16.69 0.06 15.39
CA VAL A 544 16.45 -0.84 14.24
C VAL A 544 15.34 -1.83 14.54
N LYS A 545 15.37 -2.47 15.71
CA LYS A 545 14.34 -3.43 16.16
C LYS A 545 12.95 -2.79 16.13
N ASP A 546 12.82 -1.64 16.78
CA ASP A 546 11.54 -0.96 16.91
C ASP A 546 11.02 -0.48 15.52
N THR A 547 11.92 -0.08 14.63
CA THR A 547 11.57 0.29 13.24
C THR A 547 11.11 -0.91 12.43
N ILE A 548 11.81 -2.06 12.50
CA ILE A 548 11.37 -3.30 11.86
C ILE A 548 10.00 -3.73 12.40
N TYR A 549 9.81 -3.68 13.72
CA TYR A 549 8.55 -4.00 14.37
C TYR A 549 7.40 -3.13 13.85
N ASN A 550 7.60 -1.81 13.75
CA ASN A 550 6.61 -0.87 13.24
C ASN A 550 6.21 -1.21 11.79
N ILE A 551 7.19 -1.50 10.94
CA ILE A 551 6.95 -1.85 9.53
C ILE A 551 6.21 -3.19 9.42
N LEU A 552 6.66 -4.23 10.12
CA LEU A 552 6.00 -5.53 10.09
C LEU A 552 4.56 -5.43 10.61
N THR A 553 4.32 -4.62 11.65
CA THR A 553 2.96 -4.33 12.15
C THR A 553 2.10 -3.63 11.10
N MET A 554 2.65 -2.64 10.38
CA MET A 554 1.97 -1.96 9.27
C MET A 554 1.54 -2.95 8.17
N LEU A 555 2.39 -3.92 7.86
CA LEU A 555 2.14 -4.98 6.87
C LEU A 555 1.27 -6.13 7.42
N LYS A 556 0.87 -6.10 8.70
CA LYS A 556 0.16 -7.18 9.39
C LYS A 556 0.95 -8.50 9.41
N ILE A 557 2.26 -8.40 9.59
CA ILE A 557 3.22 -9.50 9.66
C ILE A 557 3.75 -9.58 11.09
N THR A 558 4.01 -10.77 11.59
CA THR A 558 4.56 -10.96 12.93
C THR A 558 6.03 -10.55 13.00
N ALA A 559 6.43 -9.98 14.15
CA ALA A 559 7.81 -9.70 14.48
C ALA A 559 8.25 -10.62 15.64
N PRO A 560 8.73 -11.86 15.35
CA PRO A 560 9.10 -12.81 16.37
C PRO A 560 10.32 -12.32 17.17
N GLU A 561 10.32 -12.57 18.48
CA GLU A 561 11.46 -12.25 19.34
C GLU A 561 12.51 -13.37 19.36
N VAL A 562 12.10 -14.58 18.97
CA VAL A 562 12.94 -15.79 18.92
C VAL A 562 12.67 -16.52 17.61
N MET A 563 13.73 -16.93 16.94
CA MET A 563 13.71 -17.75 15.72
C MET A 563 14.82 -18.81 15.77
#